data_59a20ad7da31c2e813c821e7786246ed
#
_entry.id   59a20ad7da31c2e813c821e7786246ed
#
_cell.length_a   1.000
_cell.length_b   1.000
_cell.length_c   1.000
_cell.angle_alpha   90.00
_cell.angle_beta   90.00
_cell.angle_gamma   90.00
#
_symmetry.space_group_name_H-M   'P 1'
#
loop_
_entity.id
_entity.type
_entity.pdbx_description
1 polymer ?
#
loop_
_entity_poly.entity_id
_entity_poly.type
_entity_poly.pdbx_seq_one_letter_code
_entity_poly.pdbx_strand_id
1 'polypeptide(L)'
;NTDGDAEEGGSGDAGVSSWEETANMSATDETDEELYEQAIAEGGEVTLYSISSRCEKVAEAFMAKYPEITCTAFDISTNELLDKVTREHKAGQYVADVVHIKDQDGSLYNEYVQNKIFYLYQPADIFAHIDPSYTQTQTPLYIELTQLFYNAETYPDGSPITNIWELTMPEWKGKIMMQNPLDNVSWGSWITGFCVGDVPDQ
;
A
#
# COMPACT_ATOMS: atom_id res chain seq x y z
N ASN A 1 -9.65 -42.87 -45.91
CA ASN A 1 -10.87 -42.79 -45.11
C ASN A 1 -10.51 -42.72 -43.65
N THR A 2 -10.57 -41.59 -43.06
CA THR A 2 -11.66 -41.11 -42.25
C THR A 2 -11.34 -39.73 -41.76
N ASP A 3 -12.31 -38.94 -41.83
CA ASP A 3 -12.45 -37.55 -41.43
C ASP A 3 -11.97 -37.28 -40.01
N GLY A 4 -11.25 -36.16 -39.86
CA GLY A 4 -10.92 -35.56 -38.57
C GLY A 4 -11.64 -34.23 -38.47
N ASP A 5 -12.63 -34.17 -37.61
CA ASP A 5 -13.36 -32.97 -37.25
C ASP A 5 -12.44 -31.95 -36.61
N ALA A 6 -12.47 -30.73 -37.13
CA ALA A 6 -11.91 -29.57 -36.51
C ALA A 6 -12.87 -29.10 -35.40
N GLU A 7 -12.48 -29.24 -34.13
CA GLU A 7 -13.16 -28.58 -33.03
C GLU A 7 -12.73 -27.11 -32.99
N GLU A 8 -13.73 -26.26 -33.04
CA GLU A 8 -13.63 -24.80 -32.86
C GLU A 8 -13.07 -24.45 -31.50
N GLY A 9 -12.15 -23.48 -31.49
CA GLY A 9 -11.59 -22.92 -30.32
C GLY A 9 -12.62 -22.26 -29.42
N GLY A 10 -12.79 -22.81 -28.23
CA GLY A 10 -13.51 -22.16 -27.15
C GLY A 10 -12.80 -20.87 -26.80
N SER A 11 -13.55 -19.78 -26.77
CA SER A 11 -13.14 -18.52 -26.14
C SER A 11 -12.87 -18.81 -24.68
N GLY A 12 -11.61 -18.79 -24.30
CA GLY A 12 -11.22 -18.91 -22.90
C GLY A 12 -11.80 -17.73 -22.12
N ASP A 13 -12.77 -18.07 -21.32
CA ASP A 13 -13.12 -17.26 -20.15
C ASP A 13 -11.81 -17.03 -19.37
N ALA A 14 -11.34 -15.79 -19.33
CA ALA A 14 -10.20 -15.42 -18.52
C ALA A 14 -10.68 -15.48 -17.06
N GLY A 15 -10.75 -16.70 -16.51
CA GLY A 15 -11.12 -16.92 -15.13
C GLY A 15 -10.15 -16.15 -14.24
N VAL A 16 -10.71 -15.35 -13.36
CA VAL A 16 -10.01 -14.66 -12.26
C VAL A 16 -9.07 -15.69 -11.60
N SER A 17 -7.81 -15.32 -11.44
CA SER A 17 -6.84 -16.26 -10.85
C SER A 17 -7.21 -16.51 -9.39
N SER A 18 -6.88 -17.69 -8.88
CA SER A 18 -7.25 -18.09 -7.51
C SER A 18 -6.70 -17.15 -6.43
N TRP A 19 -5.61 -16.43 -6.71
CA TRP A 19 -5.04 -15.46 -5.78
C TRP A 19 -5.80 -14.13 -5.80
N GLU A 20 -6.34 -13.71 -6.95
CA GLU A 20 -7.18 -12.50 -7.08
C GLU A 20 -8.48 -12.66 -6.29
N GLU A 21 -9.12 -13.84 -6.34
CA GLU A 21 -10.28 -14.13 -5.49
C GLU A 21 -9.92 -14.12 -4.01
N THR A 22 -8.75 -14.68 -3.65
CA THR A 22 -8.25 -14.71 -2.28
C THR A 22 -7.91 -13.29 -1.79
N ALA A 23 -7.28 -12.49 -2.63
CA ALA A 23 -6.89 -11.13 -2.31
C ALA A 23 -8.05 -10.13 -2.31
N ASN A 24 -9.27 -10.56 -2.68
CA ASN A 24 -10.44 -9.68 -2.76
C ASN A 24 -10.18 -8.44 -3.66
N MET A 25 -9.54 -8.67 -4.80
CA MET A 25 -9.19 -7.61 -5.75
C MET A 25 -10.31 -7.39 -6.77
N SER A 26 -10.49 -6.14 -7.17
CA SER A 26 -11.41 -5.77 -8.24
C SER A 26 -10.74 -4.79 -9.20
N ALA A 27 -10.72 -5.15 -10.48
CA ALA A 27 -10.45 -4.21 -11.57
C ALA A 27 -11.78 -3.67 -12.07
N THR A 28 -11.90 -2.37 -12.21
CA THR A 28 -13.14 -1.72 -12.68
C THR A 28 -12.83 -0.79 -13.83
N ASP A 29 -13.77 -0.71 -14.76
CA ASP A 29 -13.73 0.17 -15.95
C ASP A 29 -14.67 1.39 -15.80
N GLU A 30 -15.21 1.62 -14.60
CA GLU A 30 -16.11 2.73 -14.30
C GLU A 30 -15.37 4.07 -14.44
N THR A 31 -16.06 5.03 -15.00
CA THR A 31 -15.55 6.40 -15.15
C THR A 31 -15.68 7.18 -13.85
N ASP A 32 -14.88 8.24 -13.69
CA ASP A 32 -14.97 9.17 -12.56
C ASP A 32 -16.42 9.72 -12.39
N GLU A 33 -17.13 10.01 -13.51
CA GLU A 33 -18.49 10.49 -13.48
C GLU A 33 -19.48 9.45 -12.96
N GLU A 34 -19.36 8.20 -13.43
CA GLU A 34 -20.24 7.11 -12.99
C GLU A 34 -20.04 6.82 -11.49
N LEU A 35 -18.79 6.80 -11.03
CA LEU A 35 -18.48 6.62 -9.61
C LEU A 35 -18.98 7.78 -8.75
N TYR A 36 -18.91 9.02 -9.26
CA TYR A 36 -19.40 10.19 -8.55
C TYR A 36 -20.94 10.17 -8.41
N GLU A 37 -21.66 9.82 -9.48
CA GLU A 37 -23.13 9.67 -9.44
C GLU A 37 -23.55 8.55 -8.48
N GLN A 38 -22.86 7.43 -8.47
CA GLN A 38 -23.11 6.32 -7.54
C GLN A 38 -22.87 6.75 -6.08
N ALA A 39 -21.75 7.42 -5.80
CA ALA A 39 -21.43 7.90 -4.46
C ALA A 39 -22.47 8.88 -3.93
N ILE A 40 -23.00 9.80 -4.77
CA ILE A 40 -24.10 10.69 -4.39
C ILE A 40 -25.36 9.87 -4.08
N ALA A 41 -25.68 8.87 -4.90
CA ALA A 41 -26.87 8.04 -4.70
C ALA A 41 -26.79 7.21 -3.40
N GLU A 42 -25.59 6.86 -2.94
CA GLU A 42 -25.33 6.16 -1.67
C GLU A 42 -25.35 7.08 -0.45
N GLY A 43 -25.38 8.40 -0.62
CA GLY A 43 -25.46 9.37 0.46
C GLY A 43 -24.40 10.45 0.47
N GLY A 44 -23.40 10.35 -0.41
CA GLY A 44 -22.36 11.37 -0.59
C GLY A 44 -21.41 11.53 0.61
N GLU A 45 -21.18 10.49 1.39
CA GLU A 45 -20.27 10.50 2.54
C GLU A 45 -19.11 9.55 2.33
N VAL A 46 -17.88 9.99 2.62
CA VAL A 46 -16.65 9.18 2.55
C VAL A 46 -15.83 9.37 3.82
N THR A 47 -15.43 8.27 4.43
CA THR A 47 -14.56 8.25 5.61
C THR A 47 -13.17 7.72 5.27
N LEU A 48 -12.14 8.56 5.47
CA LEU A 48 -10.74 8.24 5.25
C LEU A 48 -10.00 8.05 6.58
N TYR A 49 -9.49 6.85 6.83
CA TYR A 49 -8.50 6.61 7.90
C TYR A 49 -7.10 6.64 7.33
N SER A 50 -6.21 7.44 7.90
CA SER A 50 -4.88 7.65 7.35
C SER A 50 -3.83 7.80 8.45
N ILE A 51 -2.63 7.28 8.19
CA ILE A 51 -1.44 7.50 9.02
C ILE A 51 -0.68 8.77 8.65
N SER A 52 -1.24 9.61 7.80
CA SER A 52 -0.62 10.84 7.33
C SER A 52 -1.38 12.07 7.83
N SER A 53 -0.69 12.98 8.51
CA SER A 53 -1.21 14.27 8.94
C SER A 53 -1.66 15.20 7.77
N ARG A 54 -1.46 14.75 6.53
CA ARG A 54 -1.93 15.47 5.33
C ARG A 54 -3.31 15.03 4.86
N CYS A 55 -3.93 14.03 5.51
CA CYS A 55 -5.21 13.48 5.08
C CYS A 55 -6.34 14.53 5.03
N GLU A 56 -6.36 15.49 5.95
CA GLU A 56 -7.33 16.59 5.91
C GLU A 56 -7.22 17.43 4.62
N LYS A 57 -5.99 17.74 4.19
CA LYS A 57 -5.77 18.48 2.93
C LYS A 57 -6.16 17.66 1.70
N VAL A 58 -6.00 16.34 1.76
CA VAL A 58 -6.45 15.44 0.70
C VAL A 58 -7.98 15.45 0.65
N ALA A 59 -8.66 15.37 1.80
CA ALA A 59 -10.11 15.44 1.89
C ALA A 59 -10.65 16.80 1.37
N GLU A 60 -10.01 17.92 1.73
CA GLU A 60 -10.35 19.24 1.21
C GLU A 60 -10.24 19.32 -0.32
N ALA A 61 -9.14 18.81 -0.88
CA ALA A 61 -8.91 18.79 -2.32
C ALA A 61 -9.92 17.86 -3.05
N PHE A 62 -10.27 16.73 -2.43
CA PHE A 62 -11.27 15.81 -2.93
C PHE A 62 -12.66 16.47 -2.98
N MET A 63 -13.09 17.08 -1.89
CA MET A 63 -14.37 17.81 -1.83
C MET A 63 -14.41 19.01 -2.79
N ALA A 64 -13.29 19.64 -3.07
CA ALA A 64 -13.22 20.70 -4.08
C ALA A 64 -13.46 20.18 -5.51
N LYS A 65 -13.04 18.93 -5.80
CA LYS A 65 -13.29 18.25 -7.09
C LYS A 65 -14.72 17.68 -7.15
N TYR A 66 -15.23 17.17 -6.03
CA TYR A 66 -16.53 16.49 -5.92
C TYR A 66 -17.39 17.14 -4.82
N PRO A 67 -18.02 18.31 -5.12
CA PRO A 67 -18.63 19.16 -4.11
C PRO A 67 -19.89 18.59 -3.43
N GLU A 68 -20.50 17.57 -4.00
CA GLU A 68 -21.67 16.89 -3.40
C GLU A 68 -21.28 15.74 -2.48
N ILE A 69 -19.97 15.45 -2.34
CA ILE A 69 -19.45 14.44 -1.42
C ILE A 69 -18.80 15.12 -0.22
N THR A 70 -19.14 14.66 0.97
CA THR A 70 -18.50 15.03 2.23
C THR A 70 -17.43 14.00 2.57
N CYS A 71 -16.15 14.41 2.64
CA CYS A 71 -15.05 13.53 3.04
C CYS A 71 -14.57 13.88 4.44
N THR A 72 -14.67 12.93 5.37
CA THR A 72 -14.15 13.05 6.73
C THR A 72 -12.86 12.25 6.86
N ALA A 73 -11.75 12.93 7.17
CA ALA A 73 -10.43 12.31 7.31
C ALA A 73 -9.99 12.26 8.77
N PHE A 74 -9.36 11.15 9.15
CA PHE A 74 -8.81 10.93 10.49
C PHE A 74 -7.31 10.62 10.39
N ASP A 75 -6.48 11.46 11.03
CA ASP A 75 -5.06 11.21 11.25
C ASP A 75 -4.89 10.31 12.47
N ILE A 76 -4.55 9.05 12.24
CA ILE A 76 -4.51 8.01 13.28
C ILE A 76 -3.20 7.25 13.16
N SER A 77 -2.56 6.91 14.29
CA SER A 77 -1.35 6.08 14.26
C SER A 77 -1.63 4.67 13.71
N THR A 78 -0.61 4.01 13.14
CA THR A 78 -0.75 2.68 12.54
C THR A 78 -1.44 1.68 13.45
N ASN A 79 -0.99 1.57 14.70
CA ASN A 79 -1.55 0.60 15.66
C ASN A 79 -3.00 0.92 16.01
N GLU A 80 -3.30 2.20 16.26
CA GLU A 80 -4.65 2.65 16.58
C GLU A 80 -5.62 2.44 15.40
N LEU A 81 -5.15 2.69 14.17
CA LEU A 81 -5.92 2.46 12.96
C LEU A 81 -6.30 0.98 12.79
N LEU A 82 -5.32 0.08 12.91
CA LEU A 82 -5.54 -1.35 12.79
C LEU A 82 -6.45 -1.89 13.90
N ASP A 83 -6.26 -1.44 15.12
CA ASP A 83 -7.14 -1.79 16.25
C ASP A 83 -8.58 -1.30 16.03
N LYS A 84 -8.73 -0.09 15.49
CA LYS A 84 -10.04 0.52 15.20
C LYS A 84 -10.77 -0.26 14.12
N VAL A 85 -10.13 -0.48 12.97
CA VAL A 85 -10.71 -1.26 11.86
C VAL A 85 -11.06 -2.68 12.30
N THR A 86 -10.17 -3.34 13.06
CA THR A 86 -10.42 -4.69 13.56
C THR A 86 -11.64 -4.75 14.47
N ARG A 87 -11.82 -3.78 15.37
CA ARG A 87 -12.98 -3.71 16.26
C ARG A 87 -14.26 -3.42 15.50
N GLU A 88 -14.23 -2.50 14.56
CA GLU A 88 -15.38 -2.15 13.72
C GLU A 88 -15.81 -3.35 12.88
N HIS A 89 -14.87 -4.02 12.22
CA HIS A 89 -15.16 -5.23 11.43
C HIS A 89 -15.78 -6.34 12.26
N LYS A 90 -15.22 -6.62 13.46
CA LYS A 90 -15.77 -7.62 14.39
C LYS A 90 -17.19 -7.28 14.89
N ALA A 91 -17.51 -6.00 14.94
CA ALA A 91 -18.84 -5.51 15.32
C ALA A 91 -19.82 -5.46 14.12
N GLY A 92 -19.38 -5.82 12.91
CA GLY A 92 -20.16 -5.69 11.68
C GLY A 92 -20.37 -4.23 11.26
N GLN A 93 -19.50 -3.34 11.70
CA GLN A 93 -19.50 -1.92 11.35
C GLN A 93 -18.37 -1.68 10.34
N TYR A 94 -18.71 -1.07 9.22
CA TYR A 94 -17.80 -0.75 8.13
C TYR A 94 -17.76 0.78 7.98
N VAL A 95 -17.02 1.44 8.89
CA VAL A 95 -17.03 2.91 9.00
C VAL A 95 -16.05 3.55 8.02
N ALA A 96 -14.89 2.92 7.81
CA ALA A 96 -13.89 3.43 6.88
C ALA A 96 -14.18 2.95 5.46
N ASP A 97 -14.34 3.88 4.52
CA ASP A 97 -14.41 3.59 3.09
C ASP A 97 -13.01 3.46 2.50
N VAL A 98 -12.07 4.28 2.97
CA VAL A 98 -10.68 4.28 2.50
C VAL A 98 -9.71 4.19 3.68
N VAL A 99 -8.73 3.29 3.57
CA VAL A 99 -7.65 3.16 4.54
C VAL A 99 -6.31 3.43 3.85
N HIS A 100 -5.60 4.45 4.31
CA HIS A 100 -4.24 4.77 3.88
C HIS A 100 -3.24 4.38 4.95
N ILE A 101 -2.47 3.33 4.70
CA ILE A 101 -1.55 2.73 5.65
C ILE A 101 -0.33 2.15 4.90
N LYS A 102 0.76 1.88 5.61
CA LYS A 102 1.95 1.23 5.05
C LYS A 102 1.96 -0.25 5.38
N ASP A 103 2.18 -1.09 4.38
CA ASP A 103 2.54 -2.49 4.57
C ASP A 103 4.05 -2.66 4.37
N GLN A 104 4.78 -2.95 5.43
CA GLN A 104 6.24 -3.02 5.41
C GLN A 104 6.79 -4.43 5.51
N ASP A 105 5.97 -5.37 5.95
CA ASP A 105 6.36 -6.76 6.23
C ASP A 105 5.37 -7.78 5.66
N GLY A 106 4.38 -7.33 4.87
CA GLY A 106 3.33 -8.16 4.31
C GLY A 106 2.23 -8.55 5.30
N SER A 107 2.26 -8.03 6.54
CA SER A 107 1.24 -8.37 7.55
C SER A 107 -0.15 -7.86 7.16
N LEU A 108 -0.23 -6.69 6.56
CA LEU A 108 -1.52 -6.14 6.11
C LEU A 108 -2.16 -7.02 5.04
N TYR A 109 -1.38 -7.48 4.07
CA TYR A 109 -1.88 -8.41 3.07
C TYR A 109 -2.36 -9.71 3.71
N ASN A 110 -1.53 -10.34 4.55
CA ASN A 110 -1.82 -11.62 5.15
C ASN A 110 -2.98 -11.60 6.15
N GLU A 111 -3.10 -10.53 6.95
CA GLU A 111 -4.06 -10.45 8.03
C GLU A 111 -5.35 -9.72 7.65
N TYR A 112 -5.27 -8.73 6.75
CA TYR A 112 -6.42 -7.89 6.43
C TYR A 112 -7.00 -8.14 5.03
N VAL A 113 -6.14 -8.26 4.01
CA VAL A 113 -6.62 -8.47 2.64
C VAL A 113 -7.10 -9.92 2.45
N GLN A 114 -6.29 -10.91 2.80
CA GLN A 114 -6.66 -12.32 2.68
C GLN A 114 -7.89 -12.68 3.53
N ASN A 115 -8.08 -12.03 4.67
CA ASN A 115 -9.27 -12.19 5.51
C ASN A 115 -10.45 -11.30 5.11
N LYS A 116 -10.36 -10.61 3.96
CA LYS A 116 -11.42 -9.77 3.40
C LYS A 116 -11.88 -8.64 4.33
N ILE A 117 -10.97 -8.14 5.16
CA ILE A 117 -11.17 -6.94 5.97
C ILE A 117 -10.90 -5.70 5.13
N PHE A 118 -9.83 -5.74 4.31
CA PHE A 118 -9.55 -4.75 3.28
C PHE A 118 -9.86 -5.30 1.89
N TYR A 119 -10.35 -4.42 1.05
CA TYR A 119 -10.62 -4.67 -0.35
C TYR A 119 -9.58 -3.93 -1.21
N LEU A 120 -8.99 -4.61 -2.19
CA LEU A 120 -8.03 -3.99 -3.11
C LEU A 120 -8.80 -3.50 -4.34
N TYR A 121 -9.06 -2.21 -4.40
CA TYR A 121 -9.64 -1.57 -5.56
C TYR A 121 -8.56 -1.19 -6.57
N GLN A 122 -8.74 -1.60 -7.82
CA GLN A 122 -7.76 -1.42 -8.90
C GLN A 122 -8.44 -0.81 -10.14
N PRO A 123 -8.61 0.52 -10.21
CA PRO A 123 -9.14 1.18 -11.39
C PRO A 123 -8.20 0.98 -12.59
N ALA A 124 -8.76 0.49 -13.72
CA ALA A 124 -7.98 0.03 -14.84
C ALA A 124 -7.13 1.14 -15.50
N ASP A 125 -7.64 2.36 -15.56
CA ASP A 125 -6.97 3.54 -16.11
C ASP A 125 -5.71 3.92 -15.31
N ILE A 126 -5.79 3.88 -13.99
CA ILE A 126 -4.66 4.19 -13.08
C ILE A 126 -3.64 3.06 -13.12
N PHE A 127 -4.11 1.81 -13.00
CA PHE A 127 -3.23 0.65 -12.91
C PHE A 127 -2.49 0.34 -14.20
N ALA A 128 -3.01 0.78 -15.37
CA ALA A 128 -2.30 0.72 -16.66
C ALA A 128 -0.96 1.49 -16.65
N HIS A 129 -0.78 2.42 -15.70
CA HIS A 129 0.42 3.25 -15.60
C HIS A 129 1.35 2.84 -14.44
N ILE A 130 1.00 1.82 -13.67
CA ILE A 130 1.78 1.33 -12.53
C ILE A 130 2.45 0.01 -12.90
N ASP A 131 3.72 -0.16 -12.52
CA ASP A 131 4.40 -1.43 -12.72
C ASP A 131 3.67 -2.55 -11.94
N PRO A 132 3.30 -3.66 -12.61
CA PRO A 132 2.56 -4.76 -11.99
C PRO A 132 3.23 -5.37 -10.76
N SER A 133 4.54 -5.24 -10.61
CA SER A 133 5.26 -5.72 -9.42
C SER A 133 4.84 -5.03 -8.12
N TYR A 134 4.28 -3.82 -8.20
CA TYR A 134 3.81 -3.05 -7.04
C TYR A 134 2.32 -3.22 -6.74
N THR A 135 1.56 -3.92 -7.57
CA THR A 135 0.10 -3.96 -7.48
C THR A 135 -0.46 -5.30 -7.00
N GLN A 136 0.39 -6.28 -6.75
CA GLN A 136 -0.04 -7.66 -6.44
C GLN A 136 -0.71 -7.79 -5.07
N THR A 137 -0.27 -7.03 -4.09
CA THR A 137 -0.71 -7.17 -2.69
C THR A 137 -1.29 -5.89 -2.11
N GLN A 138 -1.31 -4.81 -2.87
CA GLN A 138 -1.72 -3.49 -2.40
C GLN A 138 -2.14 -2.58 -3.57
N THR A 139 -2.90 -1.54 -3.25
CA THR A 139 -3.15 -0.41 -4.15
C THR A 139 -2.16 0.70 -3.80
N PRO A 140 -1.05 0.87 -4.55
CA PRO A 140 0.02 1.77 -4.16
C PRO A 140 -0.38 3.23 -4.42
N LEU A 141 -0.20 4.09 -3.43
CA LEU A 141 -0.36 5.54 -3.58
C LEU A 141 0.97 6.22 -3.91
N TYR A 142 2.06 5.79 -3.24
CA TYR A 142 3.42 6.27 -3.48
C TYR A 142 4.43 5.26 -2.93
N ILE A 143 5.68 5.42 -3.35
CA ILE A 143 6.81 4.61 -2.87
C ILE A 143 7.69 5.50 -2.00
N GLU A 144 8.03 5.04 -0.82
CA GLU A 144 9.01 5.69 0.05
C GLU A 144 10.35 4.96 -0.03
N LEU A 145 11.41 5.72 -0.17
CA LEU A 145 12.76 5.20 -0.17
C LEU A 145 13.44 5.49 1.18
N THR A 146 13.96 4.46 1.83
CA THR A 146 14.85 4.63 2.97
C THR A 146 16.27 4.85 2.45
N GLN A 147 16.87 5.99 2.81
CA GLN A 147 18.19 6.40 2.33
C GLN A 147 19.10 6.75 3.50
N LEU A 148 20.40 6.56 3.30
CA LEU A 148 21.42 7.05 4.19
C LEU A 148 21.77 8.50 3.82
N PHE A 149 21.84 9.33 4.85
CA PHE A 149 22.29 10.71 4.74
C PHE A 149 23.59 10.89 5.52
N TYR A 150 24.47 11.71 5.02
CA TYR A 150 25.71 12.08 5.69
C TYR A 150 25.89 13.61 5.70
N ASN A 151 26.71 14.11 6.62
CA ASN A 151 27.03 15.52 6.67
C ASN A 151 28.11 15.83 5.61
N ALA A 152 27.73 16.61 4.58
CA ALA A 152 28.61 16.98 3.49
C ALA A 152 29.78 17.90 3.91
N GLU A 153 29.67 18.63 5.03
CA GLU A 153 30.79 19.42 5.57
C GLU A 153 31.85 18.49 6.20
N THR A 154 31.44 17.38 6.78
CA THR A 154 32.34 16.39 7.38
C THR A 154 32.96 15.48 6.31
N TYR A 155 32.20 15.19 5.25
CA TYR A 155 32.58 14.31 4.15
C TYR A 155 32.41 15.02 2.80
N PRO A 156 33.28 16.00 2.49
CA PRO A 156 33.13 16.83 1.28
C PRO A 156 33.36 16.07 -0.03
N ASP A 157 34.06 14.96 0.03
CA ASP A 157 34.40 14.13 -1.14
C ASP A 157 33.30 13.09 -1.49
N GLY A 158 32.20 13.06 -0.75
CA GLY A 158 31.09 12.16 -0.97
C GLY A 158 30.78 11.25 0.20
N SER A 159 29.99 10.20 -0.05
CA SER A 159 29.59 9.25 0.97
C SER A 159 30.82 8.58 1.62
N PRO A 160 30.88 8.55 2.97
CA PRO A 160 31.97 7.88 3.69
C PRO A 160 31.89 6.36 3.68
N ILE A 161 30.80 5.81 3.14
CA ILE A 161 30.58 4.37 2.99
C ILE A 161 30.14 4.05 1.56
N THR A 162 30.51 2.88 1.09
CA THR A 162 30.14 2.34 -0.22
C THR A 162 29.15 1.20 -0.12
N ASN A 163 29.13 0.53 1.04
CA ASN A 163 28.24 -0.58 1.32
C ASN A 163 27.62 -0.40 2.72
N ILE A 164 26.34 -0.73 2.88
CA ILE A 164 25.61 -0.59 4.14
C ILE A 164 26.23 -1.41 5.28
N TRP A 165 26.83 -2.56 4.97
CA TRP A 165 27.47 -3.43 5.97
C TRP A 165 28.69 -2.77 6.63
N GLU A 166 29.29 -1.77 6.01
CA GLU A 166 30.39 -0.99 6.63
C GLU A 166 29.92 -0.29 7.91
N LEU A 167 28.63 0.04 8.04
CA LEU A 167 28.06 0.61 9.26
C LEU A 167 28.15 -0.29 10.49
N THR A 168 28.42 -1.60 10.30
CA THR A 168 28.63 -2.55 11.40
C THR A 168 30.06 -2.52 11.93
N MET A 169 30.97 -1.83 11.25
CA MET A 169 32.37 -1.75 11.64
C MET A 169 32.58 -0.87 12.89
N PRO A 170 33.60 -1.19 13.72
CA PRO A 170 33.84 -0.48 14.99
C PRO A 170 34.00 1.03 14.89
N GLU A 171 34.52 1.55 13.77
CA GLU A 171 34.73 2.97 13.52
C GLU A 171 33.42 3.77 13.47
N TRP A 172 32.30 3.13 13.18
CA TRP A 172 30.97 3.77 13.12
C TRP A 172 30.25 3.77 14.46
N LYS A 173 30.81 3.15 15.49
CA LYS A 173 30.21 3.13 16.82
C LYS A 173 30.03 4.56 17.35
N GLY A 174 28.77 4.91 17.65
CA GLY A 174 28.40 6.24 18.17
C GLY A 174 28.39 7.36 17.11
N LYS A 175 28.52 7.04 15.83
CA LYS A 175 28.46 8.00 14.71
C LYS A 175 27.21 7.85 13.85
N ILE A 176 26.38 6.85 14.12
CA ILE A 176 25.14 6.59 13.40
C ILE A 176 23.98 7.17 14.21
N MET A 177 23.12 7.93 13.54
CA MET A 177 21.86 8.42 14.09
C MET A 177 20.71 7.77 13.33
N MET A 178 19.83 7.09 14.07
CA MET A 178 18.60 6.49 13.54
C MET A 178 17.54 6.47 14.63
N GLN A 179 16.28 6.30 14.26
CA GLN A 179 15.23 6.02 15.23
C GLN A 179 15.45 4.65 15.87
N ASN A 180 15.04 4.53 17.14
CA ASN A 180 15.13 3.23 17.81
C ASN A 180 14.22 2.21 17.10
N PRO A 181 14.75 1.11 16.55
CA PRO A 181 13.97 0.12 15.82
C PRO A 181 12.98 -0.66 16.71
N LEU A 182 13.13 -0.60 18.04
CA LEU A 182 12.17 -1.20 18.98
C LEU A 182 10.93 -0.33 19.18
N ASP A 183 11.03 0.97 18.93
CA ASP A 183 9.93 1.93 19.08
C ASP A 183 9.20 2.19 17.77
N ASN A 184 9.76 1.73 16.66
CA ASN A 184 9.21 1.97 15.33
C ASN A 184 9.32 0.71 14.46
N VAL A 185 8.17 0.11 14.18
CA VAL A 185 8.06 -1.13 13.38
C VAL A 185 8.73 -1.00 12.01
N SER A 186 8.65 0.18 11.37
CA SER A 186 9.28 0.46 10.09
C SER A 186 10.78 0.21 10.10
N TRP A 187 11.46 0.67 11.15
CA TRP A 187 12.90 0.48 11.28
C TRP A 187 13.27 -0.95 11.70
N GLY A 188 12.40 -1.59 12.48
CA GLY A 188 12.52 -3.01 12.79
C GLY A 188 12.46 -3.86 11.52
N SER A 189 11.45 -3.67 10.69
CA SER A 189 11.27 -4.37 9.41
C SER A 189 12.41 -4.09 8.43
N TRP A 190 12.89 -2.83 8.36
CA TRP A 190 14.03 -2.47 7.52
C TRP A 190 15.31 -3.23 7.92
N ILE A 191 15.63 -3.30 9.23
CA ILE A 191 16.78 -4.08 9.72
C ILE A 191 16.58 -5.58 9.45
N THR A 192 15.37 -6.09 9.70
CA THR A 192 15.05 -7.50 9.47
C THR A 192 15.24 -7.89 8.01
N GLY A 193 14.88 -7.01 7.06
CA GLY A 193 15.11 -7.23 5.63
C GLY A 193 16.56 -7.53 5.29
N PHE A 194 17.53 -6.91 5.96
CA PHE A 194 18.95 -7.24 5.79
C PHE A 194 19.34 -8.59 6.42
N CYS A 195 18.64 -9.01 7.48
CA CYS A 195 18.98 -10.25 8.20
C CYS A 195 18.38 -11.50 7.55
N VAL A 196 17.23 -11.38 6.90
CA VAL A 196 16.51 -12.53 6.30
C VAL A 196 16.90 -12.76 4.84
N GLY A 197 17.60 -11.82 4.27
CA GLY A 197 18.39 -11.93 3.07
C GLY A 197 17.63 -12.10 1.75
N ASP A 198 17.44 -11.02 1.02
CA ASP A 198 17.52 -11.00 -0.44
C ASP A 198 18.27 -9.73 -0.88
N VAL A 199 19.17 -9.23 -0.02
CA VAL A 199 20.10 -8.19 -0.43
C VAL A 199 21.21 -8.90 -1.21
N PRO A 200 21.32 -8.73 -2.53
CA PRO A 200 22.38 -9.36 -3.30
C PRO A 200 23.73 -8.99 -2.71
N ASP A 201 24.60 -9.96 -2.55
CA ASP A 201 26.01 -9.72 -2.30
C ASP A 201 26.55 -8.85 -3.45
N GLN A 202 26.83 -7.56 -3.17
CA GLN A 202 27.46 -6.64 -4.11
C GLN A 202 28.98 -6.73 -4.03
#